data_c06bb8c20868a72d02c17474bb49a5ac
#
_entry.id   c06bb8c20868a72d02c17474bb49a5ac
#
_cell.length_a   1.000
_cell.length_b   1.000
_cell.length_c   1.000
_cell.angle_alpha   90.00
_cell.angle_beta   90.00
_cell.angle_gamma   90.00
#
_symmetry.space_group_name_H-M   'P 1'
#
loop_
_entity.id
_entity.type
_entity.pdbx_description
1 polymer ?
#
loop_
_entity_poly.entity_id
_entity_poly.type
_entity_poly.pdbx_seq_one_letter_code
_entity_poly.pdbx_strand_id
1 'polypeptide(L)'
;MVLRADPSRLLVSEVATAVARDAVALAKTFRGPGAFARGDQLVRATLSVVSNIAEGCGRGTVPEFRRFLLIARGSAQETLAQLRLVDAPSPAQTSQLQSLRTRTVLILKMISRLYAHPPPDK
;
A
#
# COMPACT_ATOMS: atom_id res chain seq x y z
N MET A 1 -15.96 20.83 4.98
CA MET A 1 -14.52 21.16 4.99
C MET A 1 -13.92 20.69 3.68
N VAL A 2 -13.22 21.59 3.02
CA VAL A 2 -12.54 21.29 1.75
C VAL A 2 -11.20 20.64 2.04
N LEU A 3 -10.89 19.55 1.35
CA LEU A 3 -9.60 18.88 1.45
C LEU A 3 -8.68 19.38 0.36
N ARG A 4 -7.44 19.71 0.71
CA ARG A 4 -6.40 20.09 -0.24
C ARG A 4 -5.21 19.14 -0.12
N ALA A 5 -5.47 17.86 -0.36
CA ALA A 5 -4.44 16.84 -0.35
C ALA A 5 -3.89 16.66 -1.77
N ASP A 6 -2.57 16.65 -1.85
CA ASP A 6 -1.84 16.36 -3.09
C ASP A 6 -1.11 15.03 -2.91
N PRO A 7 -1.43 13.99 -3.72
CA PRO A 7 -0.78 12.69 -3.58
C PRO A 7 0.75 12.75 -3.65
N SER A 8 1.28 13.65 -4.47
CA SER A 8 2.74 13.77 -4.63
C SER A 8 3.44 14.31 -3.39
N ARG A 9 2.69 14.92 -2.47
CA ARG A 9 3.22 15.50 -1.23
C ARG A 9 2.96 14.64 0.01
N LEU A 10 2.13 13.62 -0.10
CA LEU A 10 1.86 12.74 1.02
C LEU A 10 2.94 11.69 1.13
N LEU A 11 3.58 11.61 2.28
CA LEU A 11 4.60 10.59 2.55
C LEU A 11 4.05 9.17 2.36
N VAL A 12 2.79 8.93 2.74
CA VAL A 12 2.17 7.63 2.55
C VAL A 12 2.08 7.24 1.07
N SER A 13 1.88 8.20 0.17
CA SER A 13 1.89 7.94 -1.27
C SER A 13 3.27 7.50 -1.76
N GLU A 14 4.33 8.14 -1.26
CA GLU A 14 5.71 7.75 -1.60
C GLU A 14 6.01 6.34 -1.13
N VAL A 15 5.69 6.03 0.12
CA VAL A 15 5.94 4.70 0.68
C VAL A 15 5.12 3.64 -0.05
N ALA A 16 3.84 3.92 -0.32
CA ALA A 16 2.96 2.98 -1.02
C ALA A 16 3.45 2.71 -2.46
N THR A 17 3.90 3.74 -3.16
CA THR A 17 4.45 3.60 -4.51
C THR A 17 5.73 2.77 -4.51
N ALA A 18 6.62 3.00 -3.56
CA ALA A 18 7.85 2.21 -3.41
C ALA A 18 7.53 0.74 -3.08
N VAL A 19 6.57 0.49 -2.20
CA VAL A 19 6.12 -0.87 -1.88
C VAL A 19 5.56 -1.55 -3.11
N ALA A 20 4.75 -0.86 -3.92
CA ALA A 20 4.20 -1.44 -5.14
C ALA A 20 5.30 -1.84 -6.14
N ARG A 21 6.31 -0.99 -6.32
CA ARG A 21 7.45 -1.31 -7.20
C ARG A 21 8.23 -2.52 -6.70
N ASP A 22 8.51 -2.55 -5.41
CA ASP A 22 9.28 -3.65 -4.82
C ASP A 22 8.48 -4.95 -4.77
N ALA A 23 7.16 -4.86 -4.65
CA ALA A 23 6.27 -6.02 -4.74
C ALA A 23 6.32 -6.66 -6.13
N VAL A 24 6.37 -5.84 -7.19
CA VAL A 24 6.56 -6.34 -8.56
C VAL A 24 7.87 -7.13 -8.66
N ALA A 25 8.96 -6.58 -8.12
CA ALA A 25 10.26 -7.24 -8.14
C ALA A 25 10.23 -8.57 -7.36
N LEU A 26 9.60 -8.58 -6.19
CA LEU A 26 9.46 -9.82 -5.39
C LEU A 26 8.60 -10.85 -6.12
N ALA A 27 7.48 -10.43 -6.69
CA ALA A 27 6.55 -11.32 -7.40
C ALA A 27 7.23 -12.06 -8.55
N LYS A 28 8.17 -11.42 -9.24
CA LYS A 28 8.94 -12.04 -10.32
C LYS A 28 9.81 -13.20 -9.86
N THR A 29 10.11 -13.28 -8.56
CA THR A 29 10.92 -14.35 -7.99
C THR A 29 10.11 -15.57 -7.58
N PHE A 30 8.79 -15.47 -7.60
CA PHE A 30 7.92 -16.58 -7.20
C PHE A 30 8.07 -17.75 -8.15
N ARG A 31 8.03 -18.98 -7.60
CA ARG A 31 8.20 -20.22 -8.34
C ARG A 31 7.18 -21.25 -7.85
N GLY A 32 6.96 -22.27 -8.65
CA GLY A 32 6.11 -23.39 -8.31
C GLY A 32 4.62 -23.14 -8.60
N PRO A 33 3.76 -24.09 -8.19
CA PRO A 33 2.32 -24.03 -8.47
C PRO A 33 1.70 -22.75 -7.91
N GLY A 34 0.90 -22.08 -8.74
CA GLY A 34 0.20 -20.86 -8.33
C GLY A 34 1.08 -19.63 -8.23
N ALA A 35 2.35 -19.68 -8.65
CA ALA A 35 3.28 -18.55 -8.52
C ALA A 35 2.77 -17.28 -9.22
N PHE A 36 2.27 -17.42 -10.44
CA PHE A 36 1.72 -16.27 -11.18
C PHE A 36 0.53 -15.66 -10.45
N ALA A 37 -0.42 -16.49 -10.00
CA ALA A 37 -1.62 -16.02 -9.31
C ALA A 37 -1.26 -15.32 -7.99
N ARG A 38 -0.33 -15.87 -7.21
CA ARG A 38 0.12 -15.26 -5.97
C ARG A 38 0.81 -13.92 -6.21
N GLY A 39 1.67 -13.86 -7.22
CA GLY A 39 2.35 -12.64 -7.61
C GLY A 39 1.37 -11.56 -8.06
N ASP A 40 0.40 -11.93 -8.90
CA ASP A 40 -0.65 -11.03 -9.38
C ASP A 40 -1.49 -10.49 -8.24
N GLN A 41 -1.90 -11.32 -7.29
CA GLN A 41 -2.67 -10.89 -6.11
C GLN A 41 -1.88 -9.91 -5.25
N LEU A 42 -0.61 -10.18 -5.00
CA LEU A 42 0.25 -9.28 -4.23
C LEU A 42 0.37 -7.91 -4.91
N VAL A 43 0.67 -7.89 -6.20
CA VAL A 43 0.83 -6.65 -6.96
C VAL A 43 -0.48 -5.86 -6.99
N ARG A 44 -1.60 -6.53 -7.24
CA ARG A 44 -2.93 -5.88 -7.25
C ARG A 44 -3.26 -5.23 -5.91
N ALA A 45 -2.97 -5.90 -4.80
CA ALA A 45 -3.22 -5.34 -3.47
C ALA A 45 -2.40 -4.07 -3.25
N THR A 46 -1.11 -4.07 -3.61
CA THR A 46 -0.27 -2.88 -3.46
C THR A 46 -0.70 -1.74 -4.37
N LEU A 47 -1.08 -2.03 -5.61
CA LEU A 47 -1.58 -1.01 -6.54
C LEU A 47 -2.88 -0.39 -6.04
N SER A 48 -3.74 -1.18 -5.40
CA SER A 48 -4.98 -0.69 -4.83
C SER A 48 -4.73 0.31 -3.69
N VAL A 49 -3.69 0.11 -2.90
CA VAL A 49 -3.30 1.10 -1.87
C VAL A 49 -2.98 2.44 -2.53
N VAL A 50 -2.11 2.42 -3.53
CA VAL A 50 -1.69 3.64 -4.27
C VAL A 50 -2.88 4.34 -4.89
N SER A 51 -3.70 3.59 -5.62
CA SER A 51 -4.85 4.14 -6.35
C SER A 51 -5.88 4.77 -5.42
N ASN A 52 -6.18 4.15 -4.30
CA ASN A 52 -7.19 4.67 -3.37
C ASN A 52 -6.72 5.89 -2.61
N ILE A 53 -5.44 5.98 -2.27
CA ILE A 53 -4.88 7.21 -1.70
C ILE A 53 -5.02 8.36 -2.71
N ALA A 54 -4.63 8.13 -3.95
CA ALA A 54 -4.74 9.14 -5.01
C ALA A 54 -6.19 9.55 -5.25
N GLU A 55 -7.10 8.58 -5.32
CA GLU A 55 -8.53 8.83 -5.52
C GLU A 55 -9.11 9.68 -4.38
N GLY A 56 -8.76 9.35 -3.14
CA GLY A 56 -9.22 10.12 -1.98
C GLY A 56 -8.75 11.57 -2.01
N CYS A 57 -7.50 11.79 -2.43
CA CYS A 57 -6.96 13.14 -2.59
C CYS A 57 -7.71 13.95 -3.64
N GLY A 58 -8.19 13.29 -4.70
CA GLY A 58 -8.89 13.95 -5.81
C GLY A 58 -10.37 14.26 -5.53
N ARG A 59 -10.94 13.74 -4.43
CA ARG A 59 -12.38 13.94 -4.15
C ARG A 59 -12.72 15.32 -3.61
N GLY A 60 -11.79 16.02 -3.00
CA GLY A 60 -11.96 17.40 -2.58
C GLY A 60 -12.69 17.61 -1.26
N THR A 61 -13.18 16.57 -0.59
CA THR A 61 -13.82 16.68 0.72
C THR A 61 -13.20 15.71 1.74
N VAL A 62 -13.22 16.09 3.01
CA VAL A 62 -12.69 15.25 4.08
C VAL A 62 -13.46 13.93 4.22
N PRO A 63 -14.81 13.91 4.21
CA PRO A 63 -15.53 12.63 4.30
C PRO A 63 -15.16 11.65 3.19
N GLU A 64 -15.04 12.13 1.95
CA GLU A 64 -14.65 11.27 0.81
C GLU A 64 -13.20 10.84 0.89
N PHE A 65 -12.30 11.73 1.30
CA PHE A 65 -10.90 11.37 1.55
C PHE A 65 -10.81 10.22 2.56
N ARG A 66 -11.54 10.34 3.68
CA ARG A 66 -11.58 9.31 4.71
C ARG A 66 -12.13 7.99 4.19
N ARG A 67 -13.16 8.03 3.35
CA ARG A 67 -13.73 6.83 2.75
C ARG A 67 -12.67 6.07 1.94
N PHE A 68 -11.93 6.76 1.10
CA PHE A 68 -10.88 6.14 0.28
C PHE A 68 -9.69 5.69 1.12
N LEU A 69 -9.36 6.39 2.21
CA LEU A 69 -8.34 5.92 3.15
C LEU A 69 -8.72 4.58 3.78
N LEU A 70 -10.00 4.36 4.09
CA LEU A 70 -10.45 3.06 4.62
C LEU A 70 -10.33 1.95 3.58
N ILE A 71 -10.61 2.24 2.32
CA ILE A 71 -10.41 1.27 1.23
C ILE A 71 -8.90 0.96 1.10
N ALA A 72 -8.06 1.99 1.10
CA ALA A 72 -6.60 1.82 1.04
C ALA A 72 -6.09 1.00 2.23
N ARG A 73 -6.63 1.21 3.43
CA ARG A 73 -6.28 0.43 4.62
C ARG A 73 -6.59 -1.04 4.42
N GLY A 74 -7.77 -1.36 3.90
CA GLY A 74 -8.14 -2.75 3.58
C GLY A 74 -7.18 -3.38 2.60
N SER A 75 -6.77 -2.64 1.58
CA SER A 75 -5.80 -3.09 0.58
C SER A 75 -4.41 -3.31 1.18
N ALA A 76 -3.99 -2.46 2.12
CA ALA A 76 -2.72 -2.63 2.82
C ALA A 76 -2.75 -3.85 3.75
N GLN A 77 -3.87 -4.12 4.41
CA GLN A 77 -4.06 -5.33 5.20
C GLN A 77 -4.01 -6.58 4.33
N GLU A 78 -4.63 -6.53 3.14
CA GLU A 78 -4.55 -7.62 2.17
C GLU A 78 -3.11 -7.82 1.70
N THR A 79 -2.37 -6.75 1.43
CA THR A 79 -0.94 -6.81 1.09
C THR A 79 -0.17 -7.55 2.18
N LEU A 80 -0.39 -7.20 3.43
CA LEU A 80 0.30 -7.83 4.55
C LEU A 80 -0.06 -9.32 4.65
N ALA A 81 -1.32 -9.67 4.45
CA ALA A 81 -1.77 -11.07 4.43
C ALA A 81 -1.10 -11.86 3.30
N GLN A 82 -1.01 -11.28 2.10
CA GLN A 82 -0.32 -11.91 0.97
C GLN A 82 1.18 -12.11 1.26
N LEU A 83 1.83 -11.15 1.89
CA LEU A 83 3.23 -11.24 2.24
C LEU A 83 3.50 -12.37 3.26
N ARG A 84 2.54 -12.67 4.13
CA ARG A 84 2.65 -13.77 5.09
C ARG A 84 2.64 -15.14 4.44
N LEU A 85 2.13 -15.24 3.22
CA LEU A 85 2.07 -16.50 2.47
C LEU A 85 3.34 -16.77 1.67
N VAL A 86 4.27 -15.82 1.62
CA VAL A 86 5.48 -15.94 0.82
C VAL A 86 6.51 -16.79 1.56
N ASP A 87 6.94 -17.88 0.92
CA ASP A 87 8.11 -18.63 1.34
C ASP A 87 9.36 -17.98 0.73
N ALA A 88 10.31 -17.62 1.57
CA ALA A 88 11.50 -16.90 1.14
C ALA A 88 12.72 -17.85 1.16
N PRO A 89 13.01 -18.54 0.04
CA PRO A 89 14.05 -19.57 0.00
C PRO A 89 15.47 -19.01 -0.01
N SER A 90 15.64 -17.71 -0.22
CA SER A 90 16.98 -17.11 -0.26
C SER A 90 17.09 -15.94 0.71
N PRO A 91 18.32 -15.61 1.18
CA PRO A 91 18.53 -14.43 2.02
C PRO A 91 18.06 -13.14 1.37
N ALA A 92 18.25 -13.00 0.04
CA ALA A 92 17.80 -11.83 -0.70
C ALA A 92 16.26 -11.68 -0.65
N GLN A 93 15.52 -12.76 -0.87
CA GLN A 93 14.07 -12.75 -0.78
C GLN A 93 13.58 -12.49 0.65
N THR A 94 14.25 -13.05 1.65
CA THR A 94 13.95 -12.80 3.05
C THR A 94 14.08 -11.32 3.38
N SER A 95 15.15 -10.68 2.91
CA SER A 95 15.38 -9.24 3.12
C SER A 95 14.31 -8.39 2.41
N GLN A 96 13.99 -8.71 1.16
CA GLN A 96 12.93 -8.04 0.41
C GLN A 96 11.57 -8.15 1.12
N LEU A 97 11.23 -9.37 1.54
CA LEU A 97 9.97 -9.67 2.21
C LEU A 97 9.85 -8.88 3.53
N GLN A 98 10.91 -8.87 4.32
CA GLN A 98 10.93 -8.14 5.59
C GLN A 98 10.76 -6.64 5.37
N SER A 99 11.44 -6.07 4.38
CA SER A 99 11.31 -4.66 4.02
C SER A 99 9.89 -4.31 3.61
N LEU A 100 9.26 -5.15 2.79
CA LEU A 100 7.88 -4.94 2.37
C LEU A 100 6.90 -5.01 3.54
N ARG A 101 7.07 -5.98 4.44
CA ARG A 101 6.24 -6.11 5.65
C ARG A 101 6.34 -4.87 6.53
N THR A 102 7.56 -4.43 6.80
CA THR A 102 7.81 -3.26 7.65
C THR A 102 7.18 -2.01 7.08
N ARG A 103 7.36 -1.78 5.78
CA ARG A 103 6.79 -0.60 5.12
C ARG A 103 5.27 -0.67 4.99
N THR A 104 4.70 -1.86 4.82
CA THR A 104 3.25 -2.04 4.79
C THR A 104 2.62 -1.71 6.16
N VAL A 105 3.26 -2.13 7.24
CA VAL A 105 2.84 -1.74 8.59
C VAL A 105 2.94 -0.22 8.77
N LEU A 106 3.98 0.40 8.25
CA LEU A 106 4.13 1.86 8.28
C LEU A 106 2.99 2.55 7.51
N ILE A 107 2.62 2.02 6.33
CA ILE A 107 1.48 2.53 5.56
C ILE A 107 0.20 2.50 6.40
N LEU A 108 -0.07 1.38 7.09
CA LEU A 108 -1.24 1.26 7.95
C LEU A 108 -1.27 2.32 9.05
N LYS A 109 -0.13 2.58 9.67
CA LYS A 109 0.00 3.63 10.70
C LYS A 109 -0.23 5.03 10.12
N MET A 110 0.35 5.30 8.96
CA MET A 110 0.19 6.58 8.27
C MET A 110 -1.26 6.83 7.85
N ILE A 111 -1.93 5.81 7.32
CA ILE A 111 -3.36 5.91 6.94
C ILE A 111 -4.21 6.22 8.17
N SER A 112 -3.98 5.52 9.28
CA SER A 112 -4.72 5.76 10.52
C SER A 112 -4.53 7.19 11.01
N ARG A 113 -3.31 7.72 10.92
CA ARG A 113 -3.01 9.09 11.32
C ARG A 113 -3.68 10.11 10.39
N LEU A 114 -3.64 9.90 9.08
CA LEU A 114 -4.29 10.77 8.11
C LEU A 114 -5.81 10.74 8.27
N TYR A 115 -6.37 9.59 8.60
CA TYR A 115 -7.80 9.46 8.87
C TYR A 115 -8.21 10.32 10.07
N ALA A 116 -7.44 10.25 11.16
CA ALA A 116 -7.70 11.01 12.37
C ALA A 116 -7.43 12.52 12.18
N HIS A 117 -6.39 12.83 11.41
CA HIS A 117 -5.90 14.20 11.21
C HIS A 117 -5.66 14.46 9.71
N PRO A 118 -6.73 14.73 8.93
CA PRO A 118 -6.58 15.04 7.51
C PRO A 118 -5.68 16.26 7.29
N PRO A 119 -5.03 16.35 6.10
CA PRO A 119 -4.19 17.51 5.80
C PRO A 119 -4.96 18.80 5.95
N PRO A 120 -4.32 19.87 6.45
CA PRO A 120 -5.02 21.14 6.63
C PRO A 120 -5.46 21.72 5.28
N ASP A 121 -6.59 22.39 5.31
CA ASP A 121 -7.06 23.18 4.20
C ASP A 121 -6.22 24.46 4.11
N LYS A 122 -5.71 24.76 2.93
CA LYS A 122 -4.86 25.94 2.75
C LYS A 122 -5.49 26.93 1.79
#